data_317f86b97f6921dc9dc52198defd46a4
#
_entry.id   317f86b97f6921dc9dc52198defd46a4
#
_cell.length_a   1.000
_cell.length_b   1.000
_cell.length_c   1.000
_cell.angle_alpha   90.00
_cell.angle_beta   90.00
_cell.angle_gamma   90.00
#
_symmetry.space_group_name_H-M   'P 1'
#
loop_
_entity.id
_entity.type
_entity.pdbx_description
1 polymer ?
#
loop_
_entity_poly.entity_id
_entity_poly.type
_entity_poly.pdbx_seq_one_letter_code
_entity_poly.pdbx_strand_id
1 'polypeptide(L)'
;MSVSISMHLVVFGLIAALAILCAVVYATLRNQSASIWLAAALGCGGIETVVLTSTVRTDLAVAAVSCLVPGAYLCLSQSIRALLRLPGTDRRLIIAVSVLTLSSLVLLAAGAGALLQSLPFQIAGALALADGILCLYRKRARDILDTALLGILLTMAFIVFARMPVFPLLFDPQAMDE
;
A
#
# COMPACT_ATOMS: atom_id res chain seq x y z
N MET A 1 -25.73 7.46 7.68
CA MET A 1 -25.10 7.07 6.41
C MET A 1 -24.45 8.23 5.64
N SER A 2 -24.94 9.47 5.67
CA SER A 2 -24.40 10.60 4.87
C SER A 2 -23.00 11.09 5.28
N VAL A 3 -22.67 11.11 6.56
CA VAL A 3 -21.39 11.64 7.08
C VAL A 3 -20.20 10.75 6.67
N SER A 4 -20.38 9.44 6.68
CA SER A 4 -19.31 8.47 6.28
C SER A 4 -18.94 8.64 4.80
N ILE A 5 -19.92 8.78 3.90
CA ILE A 5 -19.68 8.94 2.46
C ILE A 5 -18.95 10.25 2.18
N SER A 6 -19.32 11.35 2.87
CA SER A 6 -18.65 12.64 2.71
C SER A 6 -17.19 12.59 3.13
N MET A 7 -16.87 11.89 4.23
CA MET A 7 -15.50 11.77 4.71
C MET A 7 -14.61 10.98 3.73
N HIS A 8 -15.13 9.90 3.15
CA HIS A 8 -14.39 9.11 2.16
C HIS A 8 -14.14 9.88 0.86
N LEU A 9 -15.13 10.65 0.40
CA LEU A 9 -14.96 11.52 -0.77
C LEU A 9 -13.89 12.59 -0.55
N VAL A 10 -13.81 13.17 0.66
CA VAL A 10 -12.77 14.14 1.01
C VAL A 10 -11.40 13.48 1.01
N VAL A 11 -11.27 12.29 1.62
CA VAL A 11 -9.99 11.55 1.65
C VAL A 11 -9.55 11.17 0.24
N PHE A 12 -10.47 10.65 -0.58
CA PHE A 12 -10.18 10.35 -1.99
C PHE A 12 -9.76 11.58 -2.77
N GLY A 13 -10.49 12.70 -2.63
CA GLY A 13 -10.14 13.97 -3.27
C GLY A 13 -8.75 14.47 -2.89
N LEU A 14 -8.36 14.34 -1.61
CA LEU A 14 -7.04 14.70 -1.13
C LEU A 14 -5.95 13.81 -1.74
N ILE A 15 -6.15 12.49 -1.76
CA ILE A 15 -5.21 11.53 -2.35
C ILE A 15 -5.06 11.80 -3.84
N ALA A 16 -6.15 12.02 -4.56
CA ALA A 16 -6.13 12.34 -5.98
C ALA A 16 -5.38 13.65 -6.26
N ALA A 17 -5.63 14.71 -5.48
CA ALA A 17 -4.94 15.97 -5.60
C ALA A 17 -3.43 15.83 -5.38
N LEU A 18 -3.02 15.07 -4.36
CA LEU A 18 -1.61 14.78 -4.10
C LEU A 18 -0.96 13.97 -5.23
N ALA A 19 -1.65 12.98 -5.78
CA ALA A 19 -1.17 12.18 -6.90
C ALA A 19 -0.96 13.06 -8.16
N ILE A 20 -1.91 13.94 -8.46
CA ILE A 20 -1.82 14.90 -9.56
C ILE A 20 -0.64 15.86 -9.33
N LEU A 21 -0.49 16.40 -8.11
CA LEU A 21 0.61 17.28 -7.77
C LEU A 21 1.97 16.60 -8.00
N CYS A 22 2.12 15.35 -7.54
CA CYS A 22 3.34 14.56 -7.75
C CYS A 22 3.61 14.31 -9.25
N ALA A 23 2.58 14.06 -10.05
CA ALA A 23 2.71 13.88 -11.49
C ALA A 23 3.13 15.18 -12.19
N VAL A 24 2.56 16.33 -11.77
CA VAL A 24 2.94 17.66 -12.28
C VAL A 24 4.40 17.98 -11.92
N VAL A 25 4.81 17.71 -10.68
CA VAL A 25 6.22 17.89 -10.25
C VAL A 25 7.16 17.04 -11.08
N TYR A 26 6.80 15.78 -11.36
CA TYR A 26 7.58 14.93 -12.25
C TYR A 26 7.69 15.51 -13.67
N ALA A 27 6.58 15.94 -14.23
CA ALA A 27 6.54 16.49 -15.60
C ALA A 27 7.36 17.80 -15.71
N THR A 28 7.36 18.63 -14.67
CA THR A 28 8.05 19.93 -14.66
C THR A 28 9.54 19.80 -14.40
N LEU A 29 9.93 18.94 -13.47
CA LEU A 29 11.32 18.80 -13.02
C LEU A 29 12.11 17.69 -13.73
N ARG A 30 11.56 17.05 -14.72
CA ARG A 30 12.09 16.07 -15.69
C ARG A 30 13.16 15.04 -15.19
N ASN A 31 13.55 15.08 -13.94
CA ASN A 31 14.62 14.24 -13.38
C ASN A 31 14.28 13.61 -12.02
N GLN A 32 13.03 13.74 -11.57
CA GLN A 32 12.62 13.17 -10.28
C GLN A 32 11.73 11.93 -10.47
N SER A 33 12.36 10.82 -10.83
CA SER A 33 11.67 9.52 -10.90
C SER A 33 10.94 9.15 -9.58
N ALA A 34 11.38 9.71 -8.45
CA ALA A 34 10.71 9.57 -7.16
C ALA A 34 9.26 10.04 -7.19
N SER A 35 8.98 11.17 -7.86
CA SER A 35 7.64 11.76 -7.89
C SER A 35 6.64 10.91 -8.67
N ILE A 36 7.06 10.27 -9.78
CA ILE A 36 6.15 9.40 -10.54
C ILE A 36 5.81 8.13 -9.76
N TRP A 37 6.78 7.56 -9.05
CA TRP A 37 6.54 6.40 -8.19
C TRP A 37 5.64 6.74 -7.00
N LEU A 38 5.80 7.94 -6.43
CA LEU A 38 4.92 8.41 -5.37
C LEU A 38 3.50 8.65 -5.89
N ALA A 39 3.35 9.25 -7.08
CA ALA A 39 2.06 9.42 -7.73
C ALA A 39 1.37 8.08 -7.99
N ALA A 40 2.12 7.06 -8.43
CA ALA A 40 1.59 5.70 -8.61
C ALA A 40 1.15 5.08 -7.28
N ALA A 41 1.94 5.22 -6.21
CA ALA A 41 1.57 4.73 -4.88
C ALA A 41 0.28 5.38 -4.37
N LEU A 42 0.16 6.70 -4.48
CA LEU A 42 -1.03 7.46 -4.12
C LEU A 42 -2.24 7.09 -4.99
N GLY A 43 -2.03 6.87 -6.28
CA GLY A 43 -3.07 6.41 -7.19
C GLY A 43 -3.64 5.04 -6.79
N CYS A 44 -2.77 4.08 -6.47
CA CYS A 44 -3.18 2.77 -5.96
C CYS A 44 -3.98 2.90 -4.65
N GLY A 45 -3.51 3.71 -3.70
CA GLY A 45 -4.21 3.95 -2.43
C GLY A 45 -5.56 4.66 -2.62
N GLY A 46 -5.65 5.58 -3.58
CA GLY A 46 -6.91 6.23 -3.94
C GLY A 46 -7.92 5.24 -4.50
N ILE A 47 -7.51 4.38 -5.43
CA ILE A 47 -8.37 3.34 -6.02
C ILE A 47 -8.79 2.34 -4.91
N GLU A 48 -7.87 1.93 -4.04
CA GLU A 48 -8.18 1.06 -2.89
C GLU A 48 -9.30 1.69 -2.03
N THR A 49 -9.17 2.98 -1.72
CA THR A 49 -10.18 3.69 -0.91
C THR A 49 -11.55 3.67 -1.58
N VAL A 50 -11.62 3.87 -2.90
CA VAL A 50 -12.89 3.80 -3.66
C VAL A 50 -13.46 2.38 -3.63
N VAL A 51 -12.62 1.36 -3.84
CA VAL A 51 -13.05 -0.03 -3.82
C VAL A 51 -13.60 -0.42 -2.44
N LEU A 52 -12.92 -0.05 -1.36
CA LEU A 52 -13.35 -0.34 0.01
C LEU A 52 -14.63 0.42 0.42
N THR A 53 -14.89 1.57 -0.17
CA THR A 53 -16.10 2.36 0.11
C THR A 53 -17.27 1.99 -0.77
N SER A 54 -17.02 1.29 -1.88
CA SER A 54 -18.10 0.74 -2.69
C SER A 54 -18.85 -0.31 -1.85
N THR A 55 -20.16 -0.19 -1.79
CA THR A 55 -21.04 -1.07 -0.99
C THR A 55 -21.09 -2.51 -1.53
N VAL A 56 -20.47 -2.75 -2.66
CA VAL A 56 -20.44 -4.05 -3.35
C VAL A 56 -19.23 -4.83 -2.89
N ARG A 57 -19.40 -5.66 -1.87
CA ARG A 57 -18.40 -6.67 -1.46
C ARG A 57 -18.45 -7.83 -2.45
N THR A 58 -17.72 -7.71 -3.53
CA THR A 58 -17.54 -8.78 -4.50
C THR A 58 -16.13 -9.35 -4.38
N ASP A 59 -15.93 -10.61 -4.77
CA ASP A 59 -14.60 -11.24 -4.88
C ASP A 59 -13.66 -10.39 -5.73
N LEU A 60 -14.20 -9.65 -6.70
CA LEU A 60 -13.46 -8.71 -7.52
C LEU A 60 -12.88 -7.55 -6.70
N ALA A 61 -13.63 -7.03 -5.72
CA ALA A 61 -13.16 -5.95 -4.84
C ALA A 61 -12.02 -6.46 -3.94
N VAL A 62 -12.15 -7.67 -3.39
CA VAL A 62 -11.10 -8.32 -2.59
C VAL A 62 -9.86 -8.57 -3.43
N ALA A 63 -10.03 -9.09 -4.66
CA ALA A 63 -8.92 -9.30 -5.60
C ALA A 63 -8.20 -7.98 -5.95
N ALA A 64 -8.95 -6.91 -6.20
CA ALA A 64 -8.40 -5.59 -6.49
C ALA A 64 -7.57 -5.06 -5.31
N VAL A 65 -8.08 -5.12 -4.09
CA VAL A 65 -7.36 -4.69 -2.87
C VAL A 65 -6.09 -5.54 -2.67
N SER A 66 -6.18 -6.86 -2.88
CA SER A 66 -5.03 -7.77 -2.75
C SER A 66 -3.89 -7.45 -3.72
N CYS A 67 -4.17 -6.79 -4.86
CA CYS A 67 -3.16 -6.34 -5.80
C CYS A 67 -2.70 -4.89 -5.52
N LEU A 68 -3.64 -4.01 -5.19
CA LEU A 68 -3.38 -2.57 -5.04
C LEU A 68 -2.50 -2.28 -3.82
N VAL A 69 -2.74 -2.95 -2.70
CA VAL A 69 -1.98 -2.73 -1.45
C VAL A 69 -0.49 -3.04 -1.61
N PRO A 70 -0.08 -4.25 -2.03
CA PRO A 70 1.34 -4.52 -2.27
C PRO A 70 1.93 -3.65 -3.38
N GLY A 71 1.16 -3.35 -4.43
CA GLY A 71 1.56 -2.46 -5.51
C GLY A 71 1.87 -1.04 -5.02
N ALA A 72 1.01 -0.48 -4.17
CA ALA A 72 1.21 0.84 -3.57
C ALA A 72 2.51 0.90 -2.75
N TYR A 73 2.76 -0.11 -1.90
CA TYR A 73 3.98 -0.16 -1.08
C TYR A 73 5.24 -0.41 -1.90
N LEU A 74 5.18 -1.20 -2.99
CA LEU A 74 6.29 -1.33 -3.93
C LEU A 74 6.61 0.01 -4.62
N CYS A 75 5.59 0.73 -5.08
CA CYS A 75 5.78 2.05 -5.66
C CYS A 75 6.35 3.05 -4.65
N LEU A 76 5.92 2.99 -3.39
CA LEU A 76 6.46 3.80 -2.32
C LEU A 76 7.94 3.48 -2.05
N SER A 77 8.30 2.19 -1.97
CA SER A 77 9.71 1.76 -1.85
C SER A 77 10.56 2.25 -3.02
N GLN A 78 10.06 2.14 -4.25
CA GLN A 78 10.74 2.67 -5.44
C GLN A 78 10.91 4.19 -5.40
N SER A 79 9.91 4.92 -4.91
CA SER A 79 10.00 6.37 -4.72
C SER A 79 11.14 6.73 -3.75
N ILE A 80 11.24 6.02 -2.63
CA ILE A 80 12.30 6.23 -1.63
C ILE A 80 13.67 5.91 -2.23
N ARG A 81 13.81 4.79 -2.95
CA ARG A 81 15.07 4.43 -3.62
C ARG A 81 15.48 5.48 -4.65
N ALA A 82 14.53 5.96 -5.45
CA ALA A 82 14.79 7.02 -6.42
C ALA A 82 15.20 8.34 -5.74
N LEU A 83 14.57 8.70 -4.63
CA LEU A 83 14.93 9.88 -3.82
C LEU A 83 16.35 9.77 -3.28
N LEU A 84 16.75 8.59 -2.83
CA LEU A 84 18.08 8.29 -2.30
C LEU A 84 19.13 8.00 -3.39
N ARG A 85 18.75 8.05 -4.67
CA ARG A 85 19.57 7.68 -5.83
C ARG A 85 20.17 6.27 -5.73
N LEU A 86 19.41 5.36 -5.13
CA LEU A 86 19.77 3.94 -5.03
C LEU A 86 19.31 3.19 -6.29
N PRO A 87 19.89 2.03 -6.58
CA PRO A 87 19.38 1.14 -7.63
C PRO A 87 17.93 0.76 -7.33
N GLY A 88 17.17 0.44 -8.37
CA GLY A 88 15.78 0.00 -8.24
C GLY A 88 15.62 -1.18 -7.28
N THR A 89 14.38 -1.49 -6.95
CA THR A 89 14.05 -2.60 -6.03
C THR A 89 14.67 -3.91 -6.50
N ASP A 90 15.20 -4.69 -5.56
CA ASP A 90 15.79 -5.99 -5.87
C ASP A 90 14.75 -6.87 -6.57
N ARG A 91 15.16 -7.49 -7.68
CA ARG A 91 14.33 -8.44 -8.45
C ARG A 91 13.75 -9.54 -7.55
N ARG A 92 14.50 -9.98 -6.54
CA ARG A 92 14.05 -10.99 -5.58
C ARG A 92 12.84 -10.51 -4.78
N LEU A 93 12.85 -9.25 -4.35
CA LEU A 93 11.73 -8.67 -3.62
C LEU A 93 10.49 -8.55 -4.52
N ILE A 94 10.66 -8.11 -5.76
CA ILE A 94 9.55 -8.04 -6.72
C ILE A 94 8.93 -9.42 -6.93
N ILE A 95 9.75 -10.45 -7.13
CA ILE A 95 9.30 -11.83 -7.30
C ILE A 95 8.56 -12.30 -6.02
N ALA A 96 9.12 -12.07 -4.83
CA ALA A 96 8.51 -12.49 -3.57
C ALA A 96 7.14 -11.82 -3.37
N VAL A 97 7.04 -10.51 -3.59
CA VAL A 97 5.78 -9.77 -3.49
C VAL A 97 4.77 -10.27 -4.52
N SER A 98 5.20 -10.52 -5.77
CA SER A 98 4.32 -11.03 -6.82
C SER A 98 3.79 -12.45 -6.50
N VAL A 99 4.64 -13.34 -6.00
CA VAL A 99 4.26 -14.70 -5.61
C VAL A 99 3.25 -14.66 -4.45
N LEU A 100 3.48 -13.83 -3.44
CA LEU A 100 2.57 -13.69 -2.31
C LEU A 100 1.22 -13.11 -2.74
N THR A 101 1.24 -12.09 -3.60
CA THR A 101 0.00 -11.51 -4.16
C THR A 101 -0.77 -12.56 -4.96
N LEU A 102 -0.09 -13.32 -5.81
CA LEU A 102 -0.70 -14.39 -6.59
C LEU A 102 -1.27 -15.49 -5.68
N SER A 103 -0.56 -15.85 -4.61
CA SER A 103 -1.05 -16.82 -3.60
C SER A 103 -2.36 -16.35 -2.96
N SER A 104 -2.48 -15.06 -2.64
CA SER A 104 -3.72 -14.49 -2.12
C SER A 104 -4.88 -14.63 -3.11
N LEU A 105 -4.63 -14.36 -4.41
CA LEU A 105 -5.65 -14.52 -5.45
C LEU A 105 -6.07 -15.97 -5.65
N VAL A 106 -5.12 -16.91 -5.58
CA VAL A 106 -5.42 -18.35 -5.67
C VAL A 106 -6.26 -18.81 -4.47
N LEU A 107 -5.94 -18.36 -3.25
CA LEU A 107 -6.72 -18.66 -2.07
C LEU A 107 -8.13 -18.07 -2.14
N LEU A 108 -8.28 -16.88 -2.69
CA LEU A 108 -9.59 -16.27 -2.96
C LEU A 108 -10.40 -17.13 -3.94
N ALA A 109 -9.81 -17.54 -5.05
CA ALA A 109 -10.46 -18.38 -6.05
C ALA A 109 -10.82 -19.79 -5.50
N ALA A 110 -10.05 -20.29 -4.55
CA ALA A 110 -10.31 -21.54 -3.85
C ALA A 110 -11.38 -21.43 -2.75
N GLY A 111 -11.92 -20.22 -2.50
CA GLY A 111 -12.91 -20.01 -1.43
C GLY A 111 -12.35 -20.18 -0.02
N ALA A 112 -11.06 -19.96 0.18
CA ALA A 112 -10.44 -20.05 1.50
C ALA A 112 -11.00 -18.98 2.44
N GLY A 113 -10.93 -19.21 3.76
CA GLY A 113 -11.39 -18.25 4.76
C GLY A 113 -10.66 -16.90 4.67
N ALA A 114 -11.33 -15.83 5.07
CA ALA A 114 -10.85 -14.45 4.95
C ALA A 114 -9.45 -14.23 5.55
N LEU A 115 -9.12 -14.90 6.64
CA LEU A 115 -7.81 -14.84 7.29
C LEU A 115 -6.71 -15.41 6.37
N LEU A 116 -6.93 -16.60 5.80
CA LEU A 116 -5.97 -17.24 4.89
C LEU A 116 -5.75 -16.44 3.61
N GLN A 117 -6.82 -15.82 3.09
CA GLN A 117 -6.73 -14.95 1.91
C GLN A 117 -5.93 -13.67 2.18
N SER A 118 -6.11 -13.08 3.37
CA SER A 118 -5.52 -11.77 3.68
C SER A 118 -4.04 -11.85 4.04
N LEU A 119 -3.58 -12.91 4.65
CA LEU A 119 -2.19 -13.05 5.11
C LEU A 119 -1.14 -12.84 4.01
N PRO A 120 -1.22 -13.50 2.83
CA PRO A 120 -0.16 -13.37 1.84
C PRO A 120 0.00 -11.94 1.31
N PHE A 121 -1.09 -11.23 0.99
CA PHE A 121 -0.98 -9.86 0.46
C PHE A 121 -0.54 -8.87 1.55
N GLN A 122 -0.89 -9.09 2.81
CA GLN A 122 -0.41 -8.28 3.93
C GLN A 122 1.09 -8.47 4.14
N ILE A 123 1.58 -9.72 4.09
CA ILE A 123 3.01 -10.03 4.14
C ILE A 123 3.73 -9.39 2.94
N ALA A 124 3.16 -9.47 1.75
CA ALA A 124 3.70 -8.84 0.54
C ALA A 124 3.86 -7.32 0.72
N GLY A 125 2.84 -6.65 1.24
CA GLY A 125 2.87 -5.22 1.56
C GLY A 125 3.90 -4.88 2.63
N ALA A 126 3.95 -5.68 3.70
CA ALA A 126 4.93 -5.50 4.78
C ALA A 126 6.38 -5.64 4.29
N LEU A 127 6.67 -6.62 3.41
CA LEU A 127 7.99 -6.80 2.79
C LEU A 127 8.38 -5.60 1.93
N ALA A 128 7.46 -5.11 1.11
CA ALA A 128 7.69 -3.93 0.27
C ALA A 128 7.96 -2.68 1.11
N LEU A 129 7.20 -2.49 2.20
CA LEU A 129 7.37 -1.37 3.11
C LEU A 129 8.68 -1.47 3.90
N ALA A 130 9.04 -2.67 4.36
CA ALA A 130 10.30 -2.94 5.06
C ALA A 130 11.52 -2.60 4.20
N ASP A 131 11.48 -2.84 2.89
CA ASP A 131 12.54 -2.44 1.97
C ASP A 131 12.75 -0.92 1.97
N GLY A 132 11.69 -0.13 1.88
CA GLY A 132 11.75 1.33 1.97
C GLY A 132 12.32 1.81 3.31
N ILE A 133 11.87 1.22 4.42
CA ILE A 133 12.38 1.51 5.77
C ILE A 133 13.88 1.21 5.86
N LEU A 134 14.31 0.04 5.39
CA LEU A 134 15.71 -0.38 5.42
C LEU A 134 16.61 0.54 4.57
N CYS A 135 16.11 1.01 3.41
CA CYS A 135 16.85 1.96 2.58
C CYS A 135 17.11 3.28 3.33
N LEU A 136 16.09 3.84 3.99
CA LEU A 136 16.22 5.04 4.81
C LEU A 136 17.07 4.79 6.05
N TYR A 137 16.91 3.65 6.70
CA TYR A 137 17.66 3.30 7.90
C TYR A 137 19.17 3.20 7.63
N ARG A 138 19.57 2.68 6.49
CA ARG A 138 20.99 2.51 6.09
C ARG A 138 21.67 3.82 5.67
N LYS A 139 20.93 4.90 5.47
CA LYS A 139 21.51 6.21 5.15
C LYS A 139 22.31 6.73 6.35
N ARG A 140 23.60 6.96 6.17
CA ARG A 140 24.54 7.37 7.24
C ARG A 140 24.29 8.78 7.78
N ALA A 141 23.99 9.73 6.89
CA ALA A 141 23.66 11.10 7.25
C ALA A 141 22.15 11.32 7.04
N ARG A 142 21.40 11.55 8.10
CA ARG A 142 19.95 11.78 8.07
C ARG A 142 19.65 13.23 8.33
N ASP A 143 18.88 13.80 7.44
CA ASP A 143 18.27 15.11 7.65
C ASP A 143 16.97 14.98 8.45
N ILE A 144 16.44 16.10 8.92
CA ILE A 144 15.14 16.14 9.63
C ILE A 144 14.04 15.52 8.79
N LEU A 145 14.05 15.76 7.46
CA LEU A 145 13.08 15.19 6.52
C LEU A 145 13.18 13.67 6.42
N ASP A 146 14.41 13.12 6.38
CA ASP A 146 14.62 11.66 6.38
C ASP A 146 14.09 11.00 7.66
N THR A 147 14.30 11.68 8.80
CA THR A 147 13.83 11.21 10.11
C THR A 147 12.30 11.25 10.18
N ALA A 148 11.68 12.31 9.68
CA ALA A 148 10.23 12.43 9.61
C ALA A 148 9.63 11.35 8.68
N LEU A 149 10.22 11.14 7.50
CA LEU A 149 9.79 10.12 6.56
C LEU A 149 9.91 8.70 7.15
N LEU A 150 11.01 8.43 7.84
CA LEU A 150 11.20 7.17 8.56
C LEU A 150 10.13 6.96 9.64
N GLY A 151 9.80 8.01 10.41
CA GLY A 151 8.73 7.98 11.40
C GLY A 151 7.37 7.66 10.77
N ILE A 152 7.04 8.29 9.65
CA ILE A 152 5.80 8.03 8.91
C ILE A 152 5.75 6.57 8.44
N LEU A 153 6.83 6.05 7.84
CA LEU A 153 6.89 4.67 7.36
C LEU A 153 6.78 3.65 8.49
N LEU A 154 7.41 3.90 9.63
CA LEU A 154 7.29 3.04 10.81
C LEU A 154 5.86 3.05 11.35
N THR A 155 5.20 4.22 11.37
CA THR A 155 3.79 4.32 11.76
C THR A 155 2.89 3.55 10.77
N MET A 156 3.13 3.67 9.47
CA MET A 156 2.41 2.89 8.45
C MET A 156 2.63 1.38 8.64
N ALA A 157 3.87 0.96 8.90
CA ALA A 157 4.17 -0.45 9.18
C ALA A 157 3.42 -0.94 10.42
N PHE A 158 3.41 -0.16 11.48
CA PHE A 158 2.64 -0.48 12.69
C PHE A 158 1.15 -0.62 12.40
N ILE A 159 0.56 0.28 11.63
CA ILE A 159 -0.86 0.22 11.23
C ILE A 159 -1.13 -1.05 10.40
N VAL A 160 -0.24 -1.41 9.46
CA VAL A 160 -0.36 -2.63 8.66
C VAL A 160 -0.36 -3.86 9.55
N PHE A 161 0.59 -3.95 10.50
CA PHE A 161 0.65 -5.06 11.44
C PHE A 161 -0.55 -5.09 12.40
N ALA A 162 -1.01 -3.93 12.88
CA ALA A 162 -2.18 -3.85 13.75
C ALA A 162 -3.49 -4.26 13.02
N ARG A 163 -3.55 -4.05 11.70
CA ARG A 163 -4.69 -4.50 10.87
C ARG A 163 -4.73 -6.01 10.68
N MET A 164 -3.62 -6.74 10.79
CA MET A 164 -3.57 -8.18 10.55
C MET A 164 -4.61 -8.97 11.36
N PRO A 165 -4.77 -8.79 12.68
CA PRO A 165 -5.80 -9.47 13.45
C PRO A 165 -7.20 -8.88 13.28
N VAL A 166 -7.32 -7.61 12.90
CA VAL A 166 -8.61 -6.89 12.81
C VAL A 166 -9.29 -7.10 11.45
N PHE A 167 -8.52 -7.31 10.40
CA PHE A 167 -9.05 -7.44 9.04
C PHE A 167 -10.00 -8.64 8.87
N PRO A 168 -9.69 -9.86 9.38
CA PRO A 168 -10.61 -10.98 9.34
C PRO A 168 -11.92 -10.72 10.09
N LEU A 169 -11.83 -10.05 11.26
CA LEU A 169 -13.00 -9.72 12.08
C LEU A 169 -13.94 -8.71 11.41
N LEU A 170 -13.39 -7.83 10.55
CA LEU A 170 -14.19 -6.87 9.77
C LEU A 170 -14.91 -7.54 8.60
N PHE A 171 -14.36 -8.62 8.05
CA PHE A 171 -14.91 -9.31 6.88
C PHE A 171 -15.79 -10.52 7.23
N ASP A 172 -15.63 -11.09 8.41
CA ASP A 172 -16.45 -12.18 8.91
C ASP A 172 -16.91 -11.89 10.35
N PRO A 173 -18.04 -11.15 10.51
CA PRO A 173 -18.60 -10.87 11.84
C PRO A 173 -19.06 -12.12 12.59
N GLN A 174 -19.25 -13.25 11.91
CA GLN A 174 -19.69 -14.50 12.54
C GLN A 174 -18.54 -15.29 13.18
N ALA A 175 -17.29 -14.95 12.86
CA ALA A 175 -16.12 -15.56 13.51
C ALA A 175 -15.95 -15.15 14.99
N MET A 176 -16.83 -14.29 15.53
CA MET A 176 -16.83 -13.91 16.94
C MET A 176 -17.77 -14.74 17.81
N ASP A 177 -18.62 -15.57 17.22
CA ASP A 177 -19.64 -16.37 17.95
C ASP A 177 -19.26 -17.87 18.10
N GLU A 178 -18.07 -18.27 17.64
CA GLU A 178 -17.45 -19.57 17.89
C GLU A 178 -16.26 -19.49 18.87
#